data_e1ab290ba1c362d4184a1e24717fa75a
#
_entry.id   e1ab290ba1c362d4184a1e24717fa75a
#
_cell.length_a   1.000
_cell.length_b   1.000
_cell.length_c   1.000
_cell.angle_alpha   90.00
_cell.angle_beta   90.00
_cell.angle_gamma   90.00
#
_symmetry.space_group_name_H-M   'P 1'
#
loop_
_entity.id
_entity.type
_entity.pdbx_description
1 polymer ?
#
loop_
_entity_poly.entity_id
_entity_poly.type
_entity_poly.pdbx_seq_one_letter_code
_entity_poly.pdbx_strand_id
1 'polypeptide(L)'
;GYDSAGLATLSDGFINEVKSEGRVENLENNFDLKNLSGNIGIGHVRWATHGVPNSVNAHPHSSENVSVVHNGIIENSTLLKKFLVSKGHKFKSQTDTEVIVHLITENLKSENIVNSIKKTLKSLHGSFALGVIFKDQPDLIIGARRGSPLAVGYGPNENYLGSDSYALKSMTNKITYLSDCLLYTSDAADDFTS
;
A
#
# COMPACT_ATOMS: atom_id res chain seq x y z
N GLY A 1 1.60 18.31 -12.09
CA GLY A 1 2.62 17.32 -11.75
C GLY A 1 2.29 16.60 -10.45
N TYR A 2 3.05 15.59 -10.12
CA TYR A 2 2.94 14.90 -8.82
C TYR A 2 3.27 15.85 -7.68
N ASP A 3 2.57 15.72 -6.55
CA ASP A 3 2.62 16.65 -5.43
C ASP A 3 3.38 16.12 -4.21
N SER A 4 3.57 14.82 -4.14
CA SER A 4 4.37 14.18 -3.11
C SER A 4 4.79 12.76 -3.53
N ALA A 5 5.84 12.27 -2.90
CA ALA A 5 6.37 10.93 -3.11
C ALA A 5 6.77 10.30 -1.78
N GLY A 6 6.76 8.97 -1.74
CA GLY A 6 7.24 8.26 -0.57
C GLY A 6 7.50 6.79 -0.84
N LEU A 7 8.27 6.20 0.05
CA LEU A 7 8.76 4.83 0.00
C LEU A 7 8.71 4.24 1.41
N ALA A 8 8.29 2.99 1.53
CA ALA A 8 8.47 2.20 2.74
C ALA A 8 9.14 0.87 2.40
N THR A 9 10.09 0.48 3.22
CA THR A 9 10.78 -0.82 3.15
C THR A 9 10.66 -1.56 4.47
N LEU A 10 10.76 -2.88 4.40
CA LEU A 10 10.84 -3.73 5.58
C LEU A 10 12.27 -4.22 5.75
N SER A 11 12.89 -3.87 6.87
CA SER A 11 14.23 -4.30 7.25
C SER A 11 14.27 -4.64 8.73
N ASP A 12 14.92 -5.76 9.08
CA ASP A 12 15.08 -6.23 10.46
C ASP A 12 13.74 -6.31 11.24
N GLY A 13 12.67 -6.66 10.54
CA GLY A 13 11.33 -6.76 11.11
C GLY A 13 10.61 -5.41 11.27
N PHE A 14 11.21 -4.29 10.88
CA PHE A 14 10.63 -2.95 11.02
C PHE A 14 10.30 -2.32 9.67
N ILE A 15 9.20 -1.56 9.65
CA ILE A 15 8.83 -0.73 8.50
C ILE A 15 9.55 0.62 8.62
N ASN A 16 10.41 0.91 7.64
CA ASN A 16 11.11 2.18 7.51
C ASN A 16 10.45 2.99 6.40
N GLU A 17 10.05 4.23 6.68
CA GLU A 17 9.29 5.08 5.78
C GLU A 17 9.99 6.41 5.57
N VAL A 18 10.06 6.86 4.30
CA VAL A 18 10.47 8.22 3.93
C VAL A 18 9.44 8.83 3.00
N LYS A 19 9.13 10.09 3.23
CA LYS A 19 8.15 10.86 2.45
C LYS A 19 8.63 12.27 2.21
N SER A 20 8.36 12.80 1.02
CA SER A 20 8.68 14.17 0.65
C SER A 20 7.53 14.80 -0.13
N GLU A 21 7.36 16.10 0.08
CA GLU A 21 6.54 16.94 -0.79
C GLU A 21 7.25 17.15 -2.13
N GLY A 22 6.47 17.27 -3.21
CA GLY A 22 6.97 17.51 -4.56
C GLY A 22 7.32 16.23 -5.32
N ARG A 23 8.35 16.30 -6.16
CA ARG A 23 8.75 15.22 -7.06
C ARG A 23 9.62 14.17 -6.36
N VAL A 24 9.82 13.04 -7.03
CA VAL A 24 10.69 11.95 -6.56
C VAL A 24 12.12 12.44 -6.29
N GLU A 25 12.62 13.38 -7.10
CA GLU A 25 13.95 13.95 -6.90
C GLU A 25 14.09 14.65 -5.53
N ASN A 26 13.00 15.19 -4.98
CA ASN A 26 13.00 15.76 -3.64
C ASN A 26 13.17 14.68 -2.57
N LEU A 27 12.63 13.49 -2.80
CA LEU A 27 12.82 12.35 -1.90
C LEU A 27 14.31 11.95 -1.87
N GLU A 28 14.95 11.84 -3.04
CA GLU A 28 16.37 11.51 -3.17
C GLU A 28 17.28 12.56 -2.54
N ASN A 29 16.94 13.85 -2.69
CA ASN A 29 17.73 14.96 -2.14
C ASN A 29 17.57 15.09 -0.61
N ASN A 30 16.41 14.75 -0.04
CA ASN A 30 16.12 14.94 1.37
C ASN A 30 16.50 13.74 2.23
N PHE A 31 16.66 12.56 1.63
CA PHE A 31 16.93 11.32 2.35
C PHE A 31 18.05 10.54 1.67
N ASP A 32 18.94 9.96 2.46
CA ASP A 32 19.89 8.98 1.95
C ASP A 32 19.17 7.63 1.76
N LEU A 33 18.60 7.45 0.55
CA LEU A 33 17.84 6.23 0.20
C LEU A 33 18.69 4.96 0.24
N LYS A 34 20.03 5.08 0.24
CA LYS A 34 20.93 3.93 0.40
C LYS A 34 20.82 3.30 1.79
N ASN A 35 20.32 4.05 2.77
CA ASN A 35 20.08 3.56 4.12
C ASN A 35 18.70 2.89 4.27
N LEU A 36 17.84 2.95 3.26
CA LEU A 36 16.62 2.17 3.20
C LEU A 36 16.96 0.76 2.75
N SER A 37 17.32 -0.09 3.68
CA SER A 37 17.57 -1.51 3.44
C SER A 37 16.27 -2.32 3.40
N GLY A 38 16.35 -3.57 2.90
CA GLY A 38 15.24 -4.51 2.87
C GLY A 38 15.03 -5.15 1.50
N ASN A 39 14.43 -6.34 1.51
CA ASN A 39 14.13 -7.10 0.29
C ASN A 39 12.70 -6.87 -0.22
N ILE A 40 11.89 -6.17 0.56
CA ILE A 40 10.51 -5.85 0.22
C ILE A 40 10.25 -4.37 0.48
N GLY A 41 9.48 -3.74 -0.41
CA GLY A 41 9.12 -2.34 -0.27
C GLY A 41 7.94 -1.96 -1.14
N ILE A 42 7.32 -0.84 -0.78
CA ILE A 42 6.23 -0.21 -1.54
C ILE A 42 6.55 1.28 -1.72
N GLY A 43 6.25 1.81 -2.90
CA GLY A 43 6.45 3.21 -3.21
C GLY A 43 5.25 3.81 -3.92
N HIS A 44 5.11 5.13 -3.80
CA HIS A 44 3.99 5.83 -4.42
C HIS A 44 4.36 7.27 -4.77
N VAL A 45 3.89 7.70 -5.92
CA VAL A 45 3.93 9.09 -6.36
C VAL A 45 2.49 9.59 -6.41
N ARG A 46 2.16 10.53 -5.52
CA ARG A 46 0.80 10.98 -5.31
C ARG A 46 0.41 12.10 -6.27
N TRP A 47 -0.83 12.03 -6.75
CA TRP A 47 -1.58 13.14 -7.33
C TRP A 47 -2.73 13.45 -6.37
N ALA A 48 -2.71 14.62 -5.73
CA ALA A 48 -3.67 14.94 -4.67
C ALA A 48 -5.11 14.93 -5.17
N THR A 49 -5.93 14.11 -4.54
CA THR A 49 -7.39 14.11 -4.66
C THR A 49 -8.06 14.54 -3.36
N HIS A 50 -7.46 14.18 -2.21
CA HIS A 50 -7.92 14.49 -0.85
C HIS A 50 -6.75 14.98 0.00
N GLY A 51 -6.92 16.11 0.69
CA GLY A 51 -5.92 16.72 1.55
C GLY A 51 -4.87 17.53 0.78
N VAL A 52 -4.25 18.48 1.47
CA VAL A 52 -3.22 19.34 0.89
C VAL A 52 -1.96 18.58 0.53
N PRO A 53 -1.21 19.00 -0.51
CA PRO A 53 0.11 18.45 -0.81
C PRO A 53 1.08 18.73 0.35
N ASN A 54 1.45 17.70 1.09
CA ASN A 54 2.48 17.73 2.12
C ASN A 54 2.97 16.31 2.44
N SER A 55 4.04 16.19 3.20
CA SER A 55 4.62 14.89 3.58
C SER A 55 3.67 14.04 4.43
N VAL A 56 2.79 14.63 5.25
CA VAL A 56 1.84 13.90 6.10
C VAL A 56 0.79 13.18 5.25
N ASN A 57 0.35 13.81 4.16
CA ASN A 57 -0.63 13.27 3.22
C ASN A 57 0.00 12.43 2.10
N ALA A 58 1.33 12.37 2.02
CA ALA A 58 2.03 11.50 1.08
C ALA A 58 1.84 10.02 1.46
N HIS A 59 1.81 9.14 0.44
CA HIS A 59 1.90 7.70 0.64
C HIS A 59 3.37 7.27 0.76
N PRO A 60 3.63 6.13 1.40
CA PRO A 60 2.69 5.21 2.06
C PRO A 60 2.06 5.81 3.32
N HIS A 61 0.95 5.22 3.79
CA HIS A 61 0.45 5.42 5.14
C HIS A 61 0.73 4.18 5.97
N SER A 62 1.23 4.39 7.20
CA SER A 62 1.72 3.29 8.03
C SER A 62 1.17 3.37 9.45
N SER A 63 0.96 2.19 10.04
CA SER A 63 0.88 1.96 11.49
C SER A 63 2.14 1.23 11.94
N GLU A 64 2.18 0.81 13.20
CA GLU A 64 3.28 -0.01 13.70
C GLU A 64 3.44 -1.34 12.93
N ASN A 65 2.32 -1.94 12.46
CA ASN A 65 2.29 -3.31 11.95
C ASN A 65 2.09 -3.41 10.42
N VAL A 66 1.67 -2.34 9.76
CA VAL A 66 1.30 -2.38 8.34
C VAL A 66 1.59 -1.06 7.64
N SER A 67 2.02 -1.13 6.38
CA SER A 67 2.17 0.02 5.50
C SER A 67 1.40 -0.22 4.19
N VAL A 68 0.74 0.83 3.69
CA VAL A 68 -0.19 0.75 2.56
C VAL A 68 0.07 1.87 1.57
N VAL A 69 0.13 1.50 0.28
CA VAL A 69 -0.04 2.43 -0.85
C VAL A 69 -1.39 2.19 -1.51
N HIS A 70 -2.02 3.25 -2.01
CA HIS A 70 -3.37 3.21 -2.55
C HIS A 70 -3.51 4.13 -3.75
N ASN A 71 -4.06 3.59 -4.84
CA ASN A 71 -4.59 4.33 -5.96
C ASN A 71 -6.11 4.17 -5.99
N GLY A 72 -6.84 5.27 -6.06
CA GLY A 72 -8.30 5.26 -6.12
C GLY A 72 -8.95 6.19 -5.09
N ILE A 73 -10.21 5.90 -4.75
CA ILE A 73 -10.99 6.70 -3.79
C ILE A 73 -11.83 5.76 -2.92
N ILE A 74 -11.72 5.92 -1.59
CA ILE A 74 -12.56 5.23 -0.62
C ILE A 74 -13.75 6.12 -0.26
N GLU A 75 -14.87 5.88 -0.91
CA GLU A 75 -16.08 6.71 -0.81
C GLU A 75 -16.66 6.76 0.59
N ASN A 76 -16.59 5.67 1.34
CA ASN A 76 -17.09 5.59 2.71
C ASN A 76 -16.04 5.91 3.79
N SER A 77 -14.91 6.54 3.42
CA SER A 77 -13.80 6.86 4.32
C SER A 77 -14.23 7.65 5.56
N THR A 78 -15.12 8.63 5.41
CA THR A 78 -15.64 9.42 6.53
C THR A 78 -16.39 8.57 7.57
N LEU A 79 -17.19 7.61 7.12
CA LEU A 79 -17.92 6.69 8.01
C LEU A 79 -16.95 5.76 8.74
N LEU A 80 -16.00 5.18 8.00
CA LEU A 80 -14.97 4.30 8.55
C LEU A 80 -14.07 5.04 9.54
N LYS A 81 -13.71 6.29 9.27
CA LYS A 81 -12.93 7.13 10.18
C LYS A 81 -13.67 7.33 11.51
N LYS A 82 -14.96 7.65 11.49
CA LYS A 82 -15.77 7.79 12.73
C LYS A 82 -15.77 6.50 13.56
N PHE A 83 -15.97 5.36 12.91
CA PHE A 83 -15.92 4.05 13.55
C PHE A 83 -14.55 3.79 14.19
N LEU A 84 -13.45 4.02 13.45
CA LEU A 84 -12.09 3.77 13.92
C LEU A 84 -11.68 4.71 15.07
N VAL A 85 -12.10 5.98 15.01
CA VAL A 85 -11.90 6.93 16.12
C VAL A 85 -12.62 6.43 17.39
N SER A 86 -13.84 5.87 17.28
CA SER A 86 -14.54 5.27 18.42
C SER A 86 -13.84 4.03 19.00
N LYS A 87 -12.95 3.39 18.22
CA LYS A 87 -12.06 2.29 18.63
C LYS A 87 -10.70 2.77 19.17
N GLY A 88 -10.49 4.09 19.25
CA GLY A 88 -9.26 4.69 19.78
C GLY A 88 -8.16 4.95 18.75
N HIS A 89 -8.41 4.75 17.46
CA HIS A 89 -7.44 5.09 16.42
C HIS A 89 -7.30 6.60 16.26
N LYS A 90 -6.05 7.06 16.12
CA LYS A 90 -5.70 8.48 15.91
C LYS A 90 -5.25 8.68 14.47
N PHE A 91 -5.94 9.55 13.77
CA PHE A 91 -5.63 9.92 12.39
C PHE A 91 -4.68 11.12 12.35
N LYS A 92 -3.68 11.05 11.48
CA LYS A 92 -2.68 12.09 11.26
C LYS A 92 -2.91 12.83 9.96
N SER A 93 -3.40 12.12 8.93
CA SER A 93 -3.56 12.66 7.58
C SER A 93 -5.01 13.06 7.28
N GLN A 94 -5.16 13.76 6.17
CA GLN A 94 -6.44 14.15 5.60
C GLN A 94 -6.89 13.20 4.47
N THR A 95 -6.11 12.14 4.19
CA THR A 95 -6.38 11.22 3.10
C THR A 95 -7.42 10.18 3.48
N ASP A 96 -8.11 9.67 2.48
CA ASP A 96 -9.00 8.52 2.60
C ASP A 96 -8.23 7.20 2.80
N THR A 97 -6.97 7.16 2.41
CA THR A 97 -6.11 5.97 2.52
C THR A 97 -5.82 5.56 3.96
N GLU A 98 -5.70 6.51 4.88
CA GLU A 98 -5.35 6.21 6.27
C GLU A 98 -6.40 5.33 6.97
N VAL A 99 -7.67 5.35 6.52
CA VAL A 99 -8.70 4.44 7.06
C VAL A 99 -8.39 2.97 6.75
N ILE A 100 -7.73 2.69 5.62
CA ILE A 100 -7.34 1.32 5.23
C ILE A 100 -6.32 0.76 6.23
N VAL A 101 -5.28 1.55 6.53
CA VAL A 101 -4.25 1.19 7.51
C VAL A 101 -4.86 0.84 8.86
N HIS A 102 -5.75 1.72 9.36
CA HIS A 102 -6.39 1.52 10.65
C HIS A 102 -7.38 0.36 10.67
N LEU A 103 -8.10 0.09 9.56
CA LEU A 103 -8.97 -1.09 9.44
C LEU A 103 -8.17 -2.38 9.46
N ILE A 104 -7.08 -2.46 8.73
CA ILE A 104 -6.19 -3.64 8.75
C ILE A 104 -5.65 -3.83 10.17
N THR A 105 -5.14 -2.77 10.79
CA THR A 105 -4.61 -2.81 12.16
C THR A 105 -5.66 -3.28 13.17
N GLU A 106 -6.90 -2.81 13.06
CA GLU A 106 -8.00 -3.24 13.93
C GLU A 106 -8.35 -4.71 13.73
N ASN A 107 -8.43 -5.15 12.48
CA ASN A 107 -8.74 -6.54 12.14
C ASN A 107 -7.63 -7.52 12.56
N LEU A 108 -6.36 -7.11 12.50
CA LEU A 108 -5.21 -7.92 12.95
C LEU A 108 -5.24 -8.27 14.45
N LYS A 109 -6.06 -7.57 15.26
CA LYS A 109 -6.23 -7.91 16.69
C LYS A 109 -6.91 -9.27 16.90
N SER A 110 -7.69 -9.74 15.93
CA SER A 110 -8.49 -10.96 16.03
C SER A 110 -8.36 -11.93 14.86
N GLU A 111 -7.69 -11.52 13.79
CA GLU A 111 -7.62 -12.26 12.54
C GLU A 111 -6.15 -12.46 12.11
N ASN A 112 -5.88 -13.49 11.31
CA ASN A 112 -4.62 -13.58 10.58
C ASN A 112 -4.57 -12.52 9.45
N ILE A 113 -3.40 -12.33 8.85
CA ILE A 113 -3.15 -11.30 7.83
C ILE A 113 -4.15 -11.40 6.67
N VAL A 114 -4.30 -12.58 6.07
CA VAL A 114 -5.17 -12.77 4.91
C VAL A 114 -6.63 -12.48 5.23
N ASN A 115 -7.12 -12.95 6.37
CA ASN A 115 -8.49 -12.67 6.83
C ASN A 115 -8.68 -11.19 7.19
N SER A 116 -7.68 -10.55 7.79
CA SER A 116 -7.70 -9.11 8.07
C SER A 116 -7.85 -8.29 6.80
N ILE A 117 -7.11 -8.63 5.76
CA ILE A 117 -7.24 -7.99 4.45
C ILE A 117 -8.62 -8.27 3.84
N LYS A 118 -9.06 -9.53 3.78
CA LYS A 118 -10.39 -9.89 3.24
C LYS A 118 -11.51 -9.13 3.93
N LYS A 119 -11.46 -9.02 5.26
CA LYS A 119 -12.45 -8.29 6.07
C LYS A 119 -12.39 -6.78 5.81
N THR A 120 -11.19 -6.23 5.69
CA THR A 120 -10.99 -4.83 5.30
C THR A 120 -11.59 -4.55 3.94
N LEU A 121 -11.24 -5.33 2.90
CA LEU A 121 -11.73 -5.13 1.53
C LEU A 121 -13.27 -5.19 1.42
N LYS A 122 -13.92 -6.05 2.22
CA LYS A 122 -15.39 -6.11 2.30
C LYS A 122 -16.01 -4.84 2.87
N SER A 123 -15.30 -4.12 3.72
CA SER A 123 -15.77 -2.89 4.36
C SER A 123 -15.52 -1.64 3.52
N LEU A 124 -14.65 -1.71 2.52
CA LEU A 124 -14.34 -0.57 1.64
C LEU A 124 -15.39 -0.43 0.53
N HIS A 125 -15.83 0.81 0.29
CA HIS A 125 -16.63 1.18 -0.88
C HIS A 125 -15.82 2.11 -1.76
N GLY A 126 -16.03 2.01 -3.08
CA GLY A 126 -15.32 2.80 -4.09
C GLY A 126 -14.31 1.98 -4.90
N SER A 127 -13.44 2.68 -5.60
CA SER A 127 -12.42 2.11 -6.47
C SER A 127 -11.05 2.17 -5.80
N PHE A 128 -10.30 1.07 -5.81
CA PHE A 128 -8.97 1.02 -5.21
C PHE A 128 -8.05 0.00 -5.88
N ALA A 129 -6.75 0.30 -5.83
CA ALA A 129 -5.65 -0.65 -5.99
C ALA A 129 -4.69 -0.44 -4.83
N LEU A 130 -4.38 -1.50 -4.10
CA LEU A 130 -3.60 -1.50 -2.87
C LEU A 130 -2.32 -2.31 -3.03
N GLY A 131 -1.22 -1.79 -2.49
CA GLY A 131 -0.03 -2.55 -2.15
C GLY A 131 0.19 -2.49 -0.64
N VAL A 132 0.37 -3.62 0.01
CA VAL A 132 0.44 -3.73 1.47
C VAL A 132 1.63 -4.58 1.88
N ILE A 133 2.44 -4.07 2.80
CA ILE A 133 3.51 -4.82 3.49
C ILE A 133 3.25 -4.83 4.99
N PHE A 134 3.78 -5.84 5.67
CA PHE A 134 3.55 -6.07 7.09
C PHE A 134 4.85 -6.18 7.85
N LYS A 135 4.87 -5.66 9.08
CA LYS A 135 5.94 -5.89 10.04
C LYS A 135 6.18 -7.40 10.22
N ASP A 136 7.42 -7.79 10.38
CA ASP A 136 7.83 -9.19 10.61
C ASP A 136 7.41 -10.20 9.50
N GLN A 137 7.10 -9.71 8.28
CA GLN A 137 6.76 -10.54 7.12
C GLN A 137 7.65 -10.18 5.92
N PRO A 138 8.94 -10.61 5.93
CA PRO A 138 9.95 -10.15 4.97
C PRO A 138 9.70 -10.63 3.53
N ASP A 139 8.85 -11.65 3.34
CA ASP A 139 8.60 -12.25 2.05
C ASP A 139 7.15 -12.05 1.56
N LEU A 140 6.35 -11.24 2.30
CA LEU A 140 4.94 -11.05 2.01
C LEU A 140 4.61 -9.64 1.52
N ILE A 141 4.21 -9.52 0.26
CA ILE A 141 3.49 -8.36 -0.26
C ILE A 141 2.09 -8.77 -0.67
N ILE A 142 1.10 -7.98 -0.29
CA ILE A 142 -0.29 -8.21 -0.69
C ILE A 142 -0.73 -7.14 -1.66
N GLY A 143 -1.25 -7.58 -2.81
CA GLY A 143 -1.93 -6.74 -3.80
C GLY A 143 -3.43 -7.02 -3.80
N ALA A 144 -4.25 -5.97 -3.83
CA ALA A 144 -5.70 -6.11 -3.95
C ALA A 144 -6.28 -4.97 -4.78
N ARG A 145 -7.34 -5.26 -5.56
CA ARG A 145 -7.98 -4.21 -6.36
C ARG A 145 -9.50 -4.36 -6.46
N ARG A 146 -10.13 -3.22 -6.73
CA ARG A 146 -11.51 -3.09 -7.21
C ARG A 146 -11.60 -1.82 -8.06
N GLY A 147 -11.97 -1.94 -9.35
CA GLY A 147 -12.08 -0.81 -10.26
C GLY A 147 -10.72 -0.29 -10.75
N SER A 148 -9.86 0.22 -9.89
CA SER A 148 -8.51 0.69 -10.26
C SER A 148 -7.60 -0.45 -10.73
N PRO A 149 -6.75 -0.26 -11.74
CA PRO A 149 -5.88 -1.32 -12.26
C PRO A 149 -4.75 -1.69 -11.27
N LEU A 150 -4.37 -2.95 -11.27
CA LEU A 150 -3.20 -3.48 -10.57
C LEU A 150 -2.64 -4.67 -11.35
N ALA A 151 -1.35 -4.65 -11.61
CA ALA A 151 -0.63 -5.69 -12.32
C ALA A 151 0.42 -6.33 -11.41
N VAL A 152 0.64 -7.63 -11.62
CA VAL A 152 1.72 -8.40 -11.02
C VAL A 152 2.74 -8.72 -12.11
N GLY A 153 4.00 -8.44 -11.85
CA GLY A 153 5.13 -8.85 -12.66
C GLY A 153 5.89 -9.98 -11.99
N TYR A 154 6.31 -10.97 -12.76
CA TYR A 154 7.05 -12.13 -12.28
C TYR A 154 8.49 -12.08 -12.80
N GLY A 155 9.46 -12.01 -11.89
CA GLY A 155 10.88 -12.07 -12.18
C GLY A 155 11.52 -13.35 -11.66
N PRO A 156 12.81 -13.59 -11.96
CA PRO A 156 13.57 -14.69 -11.36
C PRO A 156 13.83 -14.38 -9.88
N ASN A 157 13.19 -15.11 -8.98
CA ASN A 157 13.29 -14.97 -7.52
C ASN A 157 12.74 -13.66 -6.94
N GLU A 158 11.92 -12.92 -7.67
CA GLU A 158 11.29 -11.70 -7.21
C GLU A 158 9.97 -11.44 -7.94
N ASN A 159 9.05 -10.76 -7.28
CA ASN A 159 7.77 -10.37 -7.84
C ASN A 159 7.52 -8.88 -7.65
N TYR A 160 6.73 -8.30 -8.53
CA TYR A 160 6.46 -6.87 -8.56
C TYR A 160 4.97 -6.58 -8.56
N LEU A 161 4.57 -5.50 -7.91
CA LEU A 161 3.25 -4.89 -8.07
C LEU A 161 3.38 -3.53 -8.75
N GLY A 162 2.52 -3.25 -9.71
CA GLY A 162 2.48 -1.96 -10.39
C GLY A 162 1.06 -1.56 -10.76
N SER A 163 0.80 -0.27 -10.87
CA SER A 163 -0.49 0.27 -11.31
C SER A 163 -0.84 -0.15 -12.74
N ASP A 164 0.18 -0.39 -13.57
CA ASP A 164 0.03 -0.85 -14.95
C ASP A 164 1.27 -1.62 -15.43
N SER A 165 1.16 -2.24 -16.61
CA SER A 165 2.24 -3.00 -17.22
C SER A 165 3.43 -2.13 -17.65
N TYR A 166 3.22 -0.85 -17.94
CA TYR A 166 4.28 0.06 -18.33
C TYR A 166 5.25 0.29 -17.16
N ALA A 167 4.72 0.42 -15.94
CA ALA A 167 5.52 0.56 -14.73
C ALA A 167 6.44 -0.66 -14.48
N LEU A 168 6.05 -1.84 -14.95
CA LEU A 168 6.75 -3.11 -14.73
C LEU A 168 7.66 -3.52 -15.90
N LYS A 169 7.53 -2.87 -17.05
CA LYS A 169 8.17 -3.29 -18.31
C LYS A 169 9.70 -3.35 -18.26
N SER A 170 10.32 -2.49 -17.46
CA SER A 170 11.79 -2.49 -17.30
C SER A 170 12.29 -3.64 -16.41
N MET A 171 11.42 -4.27 -15.65
CA MET A 171 11.76 -5.32 -14.67
C MET A 171 11.42 -6.71 -15.16
N THR A 172 10.31 -6.87 -15.91
CA THR A 172 9.88 -8.17 -16.42
C THR A 172 8.96 -8.05 -17.63
N ASN A 173 8.97 -9.12 -18.47
CA ASN A 173 8.02 -9.29 -19.57
C ASN A 173 6.85 -10.24 -19.21
N LYS A 174 6.88 -10.85 -18.01
CA LYS A 174 5.81 -11.74 -17.54
C LYS A 174 4.91 -10.94 -16.61
N ILE A 175 3.78 -10.48 -17.13
CA ILE A 175 2.86 -9.59 -16.41
C ILE A 175 1.44 -10.15 -16.49
N THR A 176 0.74 -10.13 -15.36
CA THR A 176 -0.68 -10.49 -15.25
C THR A 176 -1.43 -9.36 -14.57
N TYR A 177 -2.55 -8.94 -15.15
CA TYR A 177 -3.46 -8.01 -14.48
C TYR A 177 -4.36 -8.78 -13.52
N LEU A 178 -4.47 -8.29 -12.30
CA LEU A 178 -5.42 -8.84 -11.34
C LEU A 178 -6.85 -8.53 -11.79
N SER A 179 -7.73 -9.52 -11.69
CA SER A 179 -9.18 -9.30 -11.83
C SER A 179 -9.73 -8.60 -10.59
N ASP A 180 -10.92 -8.01 -10.70
CA ASP A 180 -11.58 -7.35 -9.58
C ASP A 180 -11.84 -8.34 -8.44
N CYS A 181 -11.65 -7.86 -7.22
CA CYS A 181 -11.83 -8.62 -5.98
C CYS A 181 -10.84 -9.79 -5.78
N LEU A 182 -9.78 -9.90 -6.59
CA LEU A 182 -8.70 -10.83 -6.32
C LEU A 182 -7.68 -10.23 -5.36
N LEU A 183 -7.13 -11.11 -4.53
CA LEU A 183 -6.02 -10.86 -3.63
C LEU A 183 -4.80 -11.59 -4.15
N TYR A 184 -3.70 -10.88 -4.31
CA TYR A 184 -2.39 -11.45 -4.62
C TYR A 184 -1.55 -11.49 -3.35
N THR A 185 -0.82 -12.59 -3.14
CA THR A 185 0.18 -12.75 -2.09
C THR A 185 1.48 -13.25 -2.71
N SER A 186 2.61 -12.70 -2.30
CA SER A 186 3.91 -13.03 -2.91
C SER A 186 4.44 -14.42 -2.57
N ASP A 187 4.01 -15.00 -1.45
CA ASP A 187 4.38 -16.35 -1.06
C ASP A 187 3.48 -17.44 -1.67
N ALA A 188 2.46 -17.05 -2.41
CA ALA A 188 1.65 -17.96 -3.19
C ALA A 188 2.32 -18.25 -4.54
N ALA A 189 3.33 -19.11 -4.57
CA ALA A 189 3.88 -19.58 -5.83
C ALA A 189 2.86 -20.37 -6.68
N ASP A 190 1.68 -20.77 -6.13
CA ASP A 190 0.77 -21.71 -6.76
C ASP A 190 -0.74 -21.54 -6.52
N ASP A 191 -1.25 -20.48 -5.91
CA ASP A 191 -2.71 -20.43 -5.67
C ASP A 191 -3.38 -19.16 -6.16
N PHE A 192 -3.83 -19.19 -7.42
CA PHE A 192 -4.97 -18.38 -7.86
C PHE A 192 -6.26 -19.00 -7.32
N THR A 193 -6.58 -18.75 -6.07
CA THR A 193 -7.88 -19.16 -5.53
C THR A 193 -8.89 -18.04 -5.73
N SER A 194 -9.84 -18.32 -6.63
CA SER A 194 -11.11 -17.62 -6.85
C SER A 194 -11.96 -17.48 -5.58
#